data_fcec6dd49c3d5a5b572a2d4911215482
#
_entry.id   fcec6dd49c3d5a5b572a2d4911215482
#
_cell.length_a   1.000
_cell.length_b   1.000
_cell.length_c   1.000
_cell.angle_alpha   90.00
_cell.angle_beta   90.00
_cell.angle_gamma   90.00
#
_symmetry.space_group_name_H-M   'P 1'
#
loop_
_entity.id
_entity.type
_entity.pdbx_description
1 polymer ?
#
loop_
_entity_poly.entity_id
_entity_poly.type
_entity_poly.pdbx_seq_one_letter_code
_entity_poly.pdbx_strand_id
1 'polypeptide(L)'
;MRLSIVVMIILGAGIGWLWWSQQRDTASPAWQGYAEADYVKVAPVEQGMLTTISVARGDQIARGAPLFTQDDTHDRAARDQAARQLAQAEQQLANLEAASKPTEVAQADANLTDARSNLARARADLQRDEELLKTGYATAQTVDQRRADYRSAEARAQHAEAALAQARAPMGREREIEAQRAAVEAARAALAMAEWRLAQRTVTAPVGGRVADVMAQPGETMAAGAPVVSILPPENIFVRFFVPETALSGLHRGDPVSFGCDGCQAGPGGTISFISPTAEYTPPVIYSEFTRAKLVYRIEARPRPNQAALYNPGQPIDVRPIATGGAQ
;
A
#
# COMPACT_ATOMS: atom_id res chain seq x y z
N MET A 1 -72.17 -53.21 22.68
CA MET A 1 -71.35 -53.04 21.45
C MET A 1 -71.20 -51.56 20.99
N ARG A 2 -72.22 -50.71 21.06
CA ARG A 2 -72.15 -49.27 20.59
C ARG A 2 -71.35 -48.35 21.51
N LEU A 3 -71.38 -48.62 22.81
CA LEU A 3 -70.66 -47.78 23.79
C LEU A 3 -69.14 -47.97 23.74
N SER A 4 -68.67 -49.21 23.48
CA SER A 4 -67.24 -49.55 23.39
C SER A 4 -66.58 -48.92 22.16
N ILE A 5 -67.28 -48.75 21.05
CA ILE A 5 -66.76 -48.13 19.82
C ILE A 5 -66.57 -46.61 20.00
N VAL A 6 -67.50 -45.97 20.70
CA VAL A 6 -67.39 -44.51 20.99
C VAL A 6 -66.19 -44.17 21.90
N VAL A 7 -65.94 -45.03 22.92
CA VAL A 7 -64.78 -44.85 23.83
C VAL A 7 -63.47 -45.05 23.07
N MET A 8 -63.42 -45.98 22.13
CA MET A 8 -62.19 -46.23 21.32
C MET A 8 -61.88 -45.07 20.33
N ILE A 9 -62.89 -44.43 19.77
CA ILE A 9 -62.75 -43.27 18.89
C ILE A 9 -62.28 -42.06 19.70
N ILE A 10 -62.83 -41.81 20.91
CA ILE A 10 -62.41 -40.69 21.80
C ILE A 10 -60.95 -40.91 22.28
N LEU A 11 -60.54 -42.09 22.63
CA LEU A 11 -59.15 -42.42 22.98
C LEU A 11 -58.19 -42.25 21.78
N GLY A 12 -58.57 -42.69 20.60
CA GLY A 12 -57.81 -42.51 19.37
C GLY A 12 -57.66 -41.01 18.99
N ALA A 13 -58.71 -40.24 19.09
CA ALA A 13 -58.69 -38.80 18.87
C ALA A 13 -57.84 -38.05 19.89
N GLY A 14 -57.90 -38.47 21.19
CA GLY A 14 -57.05 -37.90 22.24
C GLY A 14 -55.58 -38.22 22.07
N ILE A 15 -55.22 -39.46 21.67
CA ILE A 15 -53.82 -39.83 21.41
C ILE A 15 -53.31 -39.09 20.14
N GLY A 16 -54.13 -38.99 19.09
CA GLY A 16 -53.79 -38.25 17.89
C GLY A 16 -53.62 -36.76 18.12
N TRP A 17 -54.45 -36.16 19.02
CA TRP A 17 -54.33 -34.76 19.43
C TRP A 17 -53.11 -34.53 20.29
N LEU A 18 -52.77 -35.44 21.22
CA LEU A 18 -51.55 -35.40 22.03
C LEU A 18 -50.28 -35.54 21.15
N TRP A 19 -50.31 -36.44 20.16
CA TRP A 19 -49.21 -36.65 19.24
C TRP A 19 -49.03 -35.42 18.33
N TRP A 20 -50.09 -34.79 17.87
CA TRP A 20 -50.08 -33.59 17.06
C TRP A 20 -49.69 -32.34 17.85
N SER A 21 -50.05 -32.21 19.12
CA SER A 21 -49.61 -31.14 20.01
C SER A 21 -48.14 -31.27 20.37
N GLN A 22 -47.64 -32.46 20.58
CA GLN A 22 -46.21 -32.72 20.85
C GLN A 22 -45.30 -32.45 19.64
N GLN A 23 -45.80 -32.57 18.43
CA GLN A 23 -45.07 -32.21 17.21
C GLN A 23 -44.99 -30.69 16.96
N ARG A 24 -45.83 -29.89 17.61
CA ARG A 24 -45.81 -28.44 17.45
C ARG A 24 -44.77 -27.71 18.27
N ASP A 25 -44.23 -28.32 19.31
CA ASP A 25 -43.38 -27.62 20.27
C ASP A 25 -41.87 -27.80 20.08
N THR A 26 -41.42 -28.46 19.01
CA THR A 26 -39.97 -28.68 18.77
C THR A 26 -39.34 -27.70 17.75
N ALA A 27 -40.05 -26.64 17.35
CA ALA A 27 -39.40 -25.62 16.57
C ALA A 27 -38.44 -24.80 17.48
N SER A 28 -37.14 -24.99 17.31
CA SER A 28 -36.15 -24.14 17.97
C SER A 28 -36.53 -22.65 17.83
N PRO A 29 -36.45 -21.87 18.94
CA PRO A 29 -36.85 -20.46 18.90
C PRO A 29 -36.12 -19.74 17.77
N ALA A 30 -36.86 -19.11 16.85
CA ALA A 30 -36.29 -18.24 15.85
C ALA A 30 -36.10 -16.86 16.48
N TRP A 31 -34.88 -16.32 16.41
CA TRP A 31 -34.59 -14.97 16.81
C TRP A 31 -34.69 -14.04 15.61
N GLN A 32 -35.37 -12.94 15.77
CA GLN A 32 -35.51 -11.95 14.71
C GLN A 32 -34.27 -11.07 14.64
N GLY A 33 -33.83 -10.79 13.45
CA GLY A 33 -32.69 -9.95 13.15
C GLY A 33 -32.79 -9.35 11.76
N TYR A 34 -31.72 -8.77 11.33
CA TYR A 34 -31.58 -8.18 9.98
C TYR A 34 -30.12 -8.24 9.51
N ALA A 35 -29.94 -8.28 8.21
CA ALA A 35 -28.62 -8.11 7.64
C ALA A 35 -28.15 -6.68 7.83
N GLU A 36 -26.90 -6.50 8.16
CA GLU A 36 -26.23 -5.21 8.26
C GLU A 36 -24.85 -5.30 7.61
N ALA A 37 -24.20 -4.17 7.38
CA ALA A 37 -22.88 -4.17 6.78
C ALA A 37 -22.06 -2.96 7.16
N ASP A 38 -20.73 -3.16 7.23
CA ASP A 38 -19.75 -2.10 7.40
C ASP A 38 -19.25 -1.66 6.02
N TYR A 39 -19.63 -0.45 5.62
CA TYR A 39 -19.23 0.12 4.34
C TYR A 39 -17.83 0.71 4.39
N VAL A 40 -17.03 0.44 3.36
CA VAL A 40 -15.73 1.07 3.16
C VAL A 40 -15.95 2.37 2.38
N LYS A 41 -15.77 3.49 3.07
CA LYS A 41 -15.90 4.84 2.48
C LYS A 41 -14.55 5.25 1.91
N VAL A 42 -14.50 5.51 0.61
CA VAL A 42 -13.29 5.92 -0.10
C VAL A 42 -13.34 7.42 -0.34
N ALA A 43 -12.29 8.08 0.10
CA ALA A 43 -12.12 9.53 0.06
C ALA A 43 -10.77 9.90 -0.58
N PRO A 44 -10.59 11.09 -1.14
CA PRO A 44 -9.30 11.57 -1.59
C PRO A 44 -8.38 11.85 -0.39
N VAL A 45 -7.08 11.64 -0.58
CA VAL A 45 -6.05 11.92 0.44
C VAL A 45 -5.79 13.43 0.54
N GLU A 46 -5.87 14.14 -0.58
CA GLU A 46 -5.68 15.58 -0.66
C GLU A 46 -6.91 16.26 -1.27
N GLN A 47 -7.14 17.51 -0.89
CA GLN A 47 -8.20 18.31 -1.47
C GLN A 47 -7.99 18.51 -2.97
N GLY A 48 -9.08 18.40 -3.75
CA GLY A 48 -9.03 18.64 -5.20
C GLY A 48 -10.41 18.58 -5.86
N MET A 49 -10.50 19.13 -7.05
CA MET A 49 -11.71 19.08 -7.87
C MET A 49 -11.81 17.71 -8.56
N LEU A 50 -12.96 17.06 -8.47
CA LEU A 50 -13.24 15.82 -9.17
C LEU A 50 -13.40 16.06 -10.67
N THR A 51 -12.61 15.36 -11.47
CA THR A 51 -12.69 15.44 -12.95
C THR A 51 -13.58 14.33 -13.51
N THR A 52 -13.42 13.11 -13.03
CA THR A 52 -14.20 11.96 -13.47
C THR A 52 -14.55 11.04 -12.31
N ILE A 53 -15.70 10.38 -12.41
CA ILE A 53 -16.08 9.25 -11.56
C ILE A 53 -16.31 8.07 -12.49
N SER A 54 -15.55 7.00 -12.29
CA SER A 54 -15.48 5.84 -13.19
C SER A 54 -16.42 4.71 -12.81
N VAL A 55 -17.22 4.89 -11.75
CA VAL A 55 -18.12 3.87 -11.21
C VAL A 55 -19.51 4.43 -10.96
N ALA A 56 -20.52 3.56 -11.03
CA ALA A 56 -21.91 3.89 -10.72
C ALA A 56 -22.40 3.02 -9.53
N ARG A 57 -23.51 3.46 -8.92
CA ARG A 57 -24.19 2.68 -7.89
C ARG A 57 -24.60 1.32 -8.43
N GLY A 58 -24.29 0.26 -7.69
CA GLY A 58 -24.60 -1.12 -8.05
C GLY A 58 -23.47 -1.86 -8.77
N ASP A 59 -22.45 -1.15 -9.27
CA ASP A 59 -21.33 -1.78 -9.97
C ASP A 59 -20.57 -2.75 -9.07
N GLN A 60 -20.13 -3.86 -9.66
CA GLN A 60 -19.19 -4.79 -9.03
C GLN A 60 -17.77 -4.40 -9.41
N ILE A 61 -16.95 -4.13 -8.42
CA ILE A 61 -15.58 -3.68 -8.61
C ILE A 61 -14.57 -4.62 -7.93
N ALA A 62 -13.42 -4.79 -8.56
CA ALA A 62 -12.29 -5.49 -7.97
C ALA A 62 -11.41 -4.51 -7.18
N ARG A 63 -10.62 -5.03 -6.25
CA ARG A 63 -9.55 -4.26 -5.59
C ARG A 63 -8.59 -3.69 -6.64
N GLY A 64 -8.24 -2.40 -6.51
CA GLY A 64 -7.38 -1.68 -7.45
C GLY A 64 -8.10 -1.07 -8.65
N ALA A 65 -9.41 -1.32 -8.83
CA ALA A 65 -10.19 -0.68 -9.90
C ALA A 65 -10.22 0.85 -9.71
N PRO A 66 -10.10 1.66 -10.77
CA PRO A 66 -10.19 3.12 -10.67
C PRO A 66 -11.61 3.53 -10.25
N LEU A 67 -11.72 4.42 -9.28
CA LEU A 67 -12.99 4.94 -8.77
C LEU A 67 -13.27 6.34 -9.26
N PHE A 68 -12.33 7.23 -9.08
CA PHE A 68 -12.44 8.63 -9.51
C PHE A 68 -11.06 9.25 -9.69
N THR A 69 -11.02 10.35 -10.44
CA THR A 69 -9.82 11.17 -10.62
C THR A 69 -10.09 12.61 -10.20
N GLN A 70 -9.05 13.26 -9.71
CA GLN A 70 -9.03 14.69 -9.43
C GLN A 70 -8.23 15.44 -10.49
N ASP A 71 -8.41 16.77 -10.57
CA ASP A 71 -7.53 17.62 -11.40
C ASP A 71 -6.08 17.48 -10.94
N ASP A 72 -5.22 17.07 -11.85
CA ASP A 72 -3.80 16.77 -11.62
C ASP A 72 -2.86 17.79 -12.28
N THR A 73 -3.40 18.86 -12.86
CA THR A 73 -2.62 19.84 -13.65
C THR A 73 -1.49 20.44 -12.83
N HIS A 74 -1.76 20.85 -11.59
CA HIS A 74 -0.77 21.42 -10.69
C HIS A 74 0.30 20.39 -10.30
N ASP A 75 -0.10 19.16 -9.97
CA ASP A 75 0.83 18.13 -9.51
C ASP A 75 1.71 17.58 -10.64
N ARG A 76 1.19 17.53 -11.86
CA ARG A 76 2.01 17.25 -13.05
C ARG A 76 3.09 18.31 -13.22
N ALA A 77 2.73 19.60 -13.13
CA ALA A 77 3.70 20.68 -13.25
C ALA A 77 4.74 20.63 -12.12
N ALA A 78 4.32 20.35 -10.89
CA ALA A 78 5.22 20.20 -9.74
C ALA A 78 6.19 19.02 -9.90
N ARG A 79 5.71 17.86 -10.38
CA ARG A 79 6.54 16.70 -10.69
C ARG A 79 7.55 17.02 -11.79
N ASP A 80 7.13 17.68 -12.86
CA ASP A 80 8.01 18.05 -13.97
C ASP A 80 9.07 19.05 -13.54
N GLN A 81 8.72 19.98 -12.65
CA GLN A 81 9.67 20.92 -12.04
C GLN A 81 10.72 20.18 -11.20
N ALA A 82 10.28 19.25 -10.33
CA ALA A 82 11.18 18.46 -9.49
C ALA A 82 12.11 17.57 -10.34
N ALA A 83 11.61 16.99 -11.42
CA ALA A 83 12.40 16.19 -12.35
C ALA A 83 13.51 17.04 -13.02
N ARG A 84 13.21 18.27 -13.41
CA ARG A 84 14.21 19.18 -13.97
C ARG A 84 15.25 19.59 -12.94
N GLN A 85 14.85 19.82 -11.67
CA GLN A 85 15.77 20.12 -10.59
C GLN A 85 16.73 18.96 -10.30
N LEU A 86 16.23 17.73 -10.30
CA LEU A 86 17.07 16.54 -10.19
C LEU A 86 18.06 16.45 -11.35
N ALA A 87 17.60 16.59 -12.58
CA ALA A 87 18.48 16.57 -13.75
C ALA A 87 19.56 17.67 -13.70
N GLN A 88 19.22 18.85 -13.20
CA GLN A 88 20.18 19.93 -13.01
C GLN A 88 21.23 19.57 -11.94
N ALA A 89 20.82 19.01 -10.80
CA ALA A 89 21.74 18.60 -9.74
C ALA A 89 22.67 17.48 -10.20
N GLU A 90 22.17 16.51 -10.97
CA GLU A 90 22.96 15.42 -11.56
C GLU A 90 23.99 15.95 -12.57
N GLN A 91 23.62 16.93 -13.42
CA GLN A 91 24.56 17.54 -14.34
C GLN A 91 25.66 18.35 -13.61
N GLN A 92 25.32 19.02 -12.52
CA GLN A 92 26.30 19.72 -11.69
C GLN A 92 27.28 18.73 -11.05
N LEU A 93 26.79 17.59 -10.54
CA LEU A 93 27.61 16.53 -10.00
C LEU A 93 28.55 15.96 -11.07
N ALA A 94 28.01 15.65 -12.23
CA ALA A 94 28.79 15.13 -13.34
C ALA A 94 29.91 16.10 -13.78
N ASN A 95 29.64 17.41 -13.75
CA ASN A 95 30.64 18.42 -14.05
C ASN A 95 31.74 18.47 -12.97
N LEU A 96 31.40 18.32 -11.69
CA LEU A 96 32.39 18.31 -10.59
C LEU A 96 33.23 17.02 -10.59
N GLU A 97 32.63 15.89 -10.96
CA GLU A 97 33.31 14.58 -11.05
C GLU A 97 34.13 14.43 -12.34
N ALA A 98 33.81 15.23 -13.36
CA ALA A 98 34.57 15.19 -14.62
C ALA A 98 36.01 15.67 -14.41
N ALA A 99 36.96 15.00 -15.05
CA ALA A 99 38.30 15.53 -15.23
C ALA A 99 38.29 16.74 -16.18
N SER A 100 39.40 17.47 -16.27
CA SER A 100 39.63 18.51 -17.28
C SER A 100 39.24 18.02 -18.67
N LYS A 101 38.97 18.94 -19.60
CA LYS A 101 38.57 18.58 -20.97
C LYS A 101 39.52 17.55 -21.57
N PRO A 102 39.03 16.58 -22.35
CA PRO A 102 39.90 15.56 -22.97
C PRO A 102 41.08 16.14 -23.75
N THR A 103 40.89 17.31 -24.36
CA THR A 103 41.96 18.05 -25.06
C THR A 103 43.04 18.57 -24.12
N GLU A 104 42.70 19.01 -22.92
CA GLU A 104 43.67 19.48 -21.90
C GLU A 104 44.46 18.30 -21.34
N VAL A 105 43.82 17.16 -21.09
CA VAL A 105 44.49 15.91 -20.67
C VAL A 105 45.44 15.42 -21.75
N ALA A 106 44.99 15.42 -23.04
CA ALA A 106 45.84 15.02 -24.15
C ALA A 106 47.06 15.95 -24.32
N GLN A 107 46.86 17.28 -24.14
CA GLN A 107 47.99 18.24 -24.20
C GLN A 107 48.98 18.02 -23.05
N ALA A 108 48.51 17.77 -21.83
CA ALA A 108 49.40 17.48 -20.69
C ALA A 108 50.13 16.15 -20.88
N ASP A 109 49.51 15.13 -21.47
CA ASP A 109 50.14 13.84 -21.81
C ASP A 109 51.21 13.98 -22.88
N ALA A 110 50.98 14.78 -23.94
CA ALA A 110 51.97 15.10 -24.95
C ALA A 110 53.17 15.85 -24.35
N ASN A 111 52.93 16.82 -23.46
CA ASN A 111 54.00 17.54 -22.76
C ASN A 111 54.87 16.63 -21.88
N LEU A 112 54.23 15.68 -21.17
CA LEU A 112 54.93 14.68 -20.40
C LEU A 112 55.81 13.76 -21.29
N THR A 113 55.28 13.36 -22.43
CA THR A 113 56.00 12.51 -23.40
C THR A 113 57.25 13.23 -23.92
N ASP A 114 57.11 14.52 -24.24
CA ASP A 114 58.26 15.36 -24.67
C ASP A 114 59.30 15.51 -23.56
N ALA A 115 58.84 15.83 -22.33
CA ALA A 115 59.74 15.97 -21.18
C ALA A 115 60.52 14.69 -20.84
N ARG A 116 59.83 13.53 -20.93
CA ARG A 116 60.46 12.21 -20.74
C ARG A 116 61.48 11.88 -21.83
N SER A 117 61.20 12.26 -23.08
CA SER A 117 62.15 12.09 -24.18
C SER A 117 63.38 12.95 -23.98
N ASN A 118 63.26 14.19 -23.51
CA ASN A 118 64.36 15.08 -23.19
C ASN A 118 65.17 14.58 -21.99
N LEU A 119 64.52 14.04 -20.97
CA LEU A 119 65.17 13.41 -19.81
C LEU A 119 65.97 12.17 -20.24
N ALA A 120 65.44 11.31 -21.08
CA ALA A 120 66.13 10.13 -21.62
C ALA A 120 67.41 10.53 -22.37
N ARG A 121 67.33 11.58 -23.20
CA ARG A 121 68.46 12.15 -23.92
C ARG A 121 69.52 12.68 -22.97
N ALA A 122 69.15 13.55 -22.02
CA ALA A 122 70.06 14.12 -21.05
C ALA A 122 70.74 13.06 -20.20
N ARG A 123 70.01 11.99 -19.85
CA ARG A 123 70.60 10.83 -19.13
C ARG A 123 71.63 10.08 -19.97
N ALA A 124 71.34 9.82 -21.23
CA ALA A 124 72.27 9.16 -22.15
C ALA A 124 73.54 9.98 -22.40
N ASP A 125 73.40 11.31 -22.52
CA ASP A 125 74.52 12.22 -22.68
C ASP A 125 75.41 12.29 -21.45
N LEU A 126 74.79 12.37 -20.25
CA LEU A 126 75.57 12.31 -18.99
C LEU A 126 76.32 11.00 -18.86
N GLN A 127 75.68 9.86 -19.06
CA GLN A 127 76.30 8.56 -19.00
C GLN A 127 77.49 8.44 -19.95
N ARG A 128 77.33 8.93 -21.18
CA ARG A 128 78.43 8.94 -22.20
C ARG A 128 79.60 9.79 -21.72
N ASP A 129 79.36 10.99 -21.24
CA ASP A 129 80.38 11.96 -20.82
C ASP A 129 81.07 11.44 -19.52
N GLU A 130 80.38 10.75 -18.60
CA GLU A 130 80.95 10.10 -17.44
C GLU A 130 81.91 8.98 -17.84
N GLU A 131 81.60 8.17 -18.90
CA GLU A 131 82.53 7.15 -19.41
C GLU A 131 83.72 7.78 -20.15
N LEU A 132 83.54 8.83 -20.91
CA LEU A 132 84.63 9.56 -21.55
C LEU A 132 85.54 10.22 -20.56
N LEU A 133 85.08 10.69 -19.41
CA LEU A 133 85.87 11.21 -18.33
C LEU A 133 86.81 10.15 -17.75
N LYS A 134 86.37 8.91 -17.59
CA LYS A 134 87.22 7.78 -17.11
C LYS A 134 88.35 7.49 -18.06
N THR A 135 88.15 7.72 -19.35
CA THR A 135 89.17 7.49 -20.38
C THR A 135 90.01 8.69 -20.76
N GLY A 136 89.80 9.84 -20.09
CA GLY A 136 90.53 11.09 -20.32
C GLY A 136 90.02 11.95 -21.51
N TYR A 137 88.98 11.57 -22.19
CA TYR A 137 88.43 12.28 -23.37
C TYR A 137 87.41 13.33 -23.04
N ALA A 138 86.94 13.47 -21.78
CA ALA A 138 86.04 14.53 -21.32
C ALA A 138 86.68 15.25 -20.11
N THR A 139 86.22 16.52 -19.83
CA THR A 139 86.60 17.27 -18.62
C THR A 139 85.64 17.11 -17.49
N ALA A 140 86.07 17.32 -16.23
CA ALA A 140 85.17 17.34 -15.10
C ALA A 140 84.06 18.44 -15.24
N GLN A 141 84.44 19.58 -15.82
CA GLN A 141 83.49 20.69 -16.08
C GLN A 141 82.39 20.26 -17.05
N THR A 142 82.71 19.47 -18.10
CA THR A 142 81.72 18.97 -19.07
C THR A 142 80.75 18.02 -18.36
N VAL A 143 81.18 17.10 -17.53
CA VAL A 143 80.35 16.19 -16.77
C VAL A 143 79.46 16.91 -15.77
N ASP A 144 80.01 17.96 -15.07
CA ASP A 144 79.23 18.76 -14.15
C ASP A 144 78.09 19.52 -14.88
N GLN A 145 78.37 20.03 -16.10
CA GLN A 145 77.33 20.63 -16.95
C GLN A 145 76.25 19.60 -17.35
N ARG A 146 76.62 18.39 -17.80
CA ARG A 146 75.67 17.37 -18.16
C ARG A 146 74.83 16.88 -16.97
N ARG A 147 75.46 16.86 -15.78
CA ARG A 147 74.72 16.56 -14.55
C ARG A 147 73.70 17.62 -14.21
N ALA A 148 74.02 18.90 -14.43
CA ALA A 148 73.07 20.01 -14.27
C ALA A 148 71.94 19.93 -15.31
N ASP A 149 72.23 19.61 -16.58
CA ASP A 149 71.28 19.42 -17.64
C ASP A 149 70.34 18.25 -17.34
N TYR A 150 70.86 17.09 -16.88
CA TYR A 150 70.06 15.93 -16.45
C TYR A 150 69.09 16.32 -15.32
N ARG A 151 69.58 16.96 -14.25
CA ARG A 151 68.72 17.42 -13.12
C ARG A 151 67.62 18.37 -13.57
N SER A 152 67.93 19.27 -14.50
CA SER A 152 66.97 20.21 -15.07
C SER A 152 65.90 19.43 -15.90
N ALA A 153 66.29 18.47 -16.71
CA ALA A 153 65.39 17.61 -17.48
C ALA A 153 64.51 16.72 -16.58
N GLU A 154 65.08 16.20 -15.50
CA GLU A 154 64.37 15.40 -14.49
C GLU A 154 63.28 16.23 -13.79
N ALA A 155 63.64 17.47 -13.35
CA ALA A 155 62.66 18.38 -12.74
C ALA A 155 61.51 18.75 -13.71
N ARG A 156 61.80 18.93 -15.01
CA ARG A 156 60.80 19.23 -16.02
C ARG A 156 59.87 18.02 -16.24
N ALA A 157 60.40 16.80 -16.24
CA ALA A 157 59.60 15.60 -16.37
C ALA A 157 58.66 15.39 -15.17
N GLN A 158 59.18 15.63 -13.95
CA GLN A 158 58.34 15.58 -12.72
C GLN A 158 57.25 16.63 -12.72
N HIS A 159 57.57 17.87 -13.18
CA HIS A 159 56.55 18.93 -13.31
C HIS A 159 55.47 18.58 -14.33
N ALA A 160 55.85 18.04 -15.49
CA ALA A 160 54.87 17.61 -16.51
C ALA A 160 54.03 16.44 -16.01
N GLU A 161 54.60 15.51 -15.22
CA GLU A 161 53.84 14.41 -14.60
C GLU A 161 52.82 14.91 -13.59
N ALA A 162 53.19 15.86 -12.74
CA ALA A 162 52.26 16.52 -11.80
C ALA A 162 51.14 17.29 -12.53
N ALA A 163 51.45 17.98 -13.63
CA ALA A 163 50.48 18.66 -14.47
C ALA A 163 49.48 17.68 -15.10
N LEU A 164 49.91 16.54 -15.59
CA LEU A 164 49.03 15.48 -16.12
C LEU A 164 48.16 14.89 -15.01
N ALA A 165 48.72 14.62 -13.84
CA ALA A 165 47.95 14.13 -12.69
C ALA A 165 46.85 15.14 -12.29
N GLN A 166 47.17 16.42 -12.27
CA GLN A 166 46.19 17.49 -12.01
C GLN A 166 45.09 17.56 -13.08
N ALA A 167 45.47 17.45 -14.37
CA ALA A 167 44.48 17.44 -15.47
C ALA A 167 43.54 16.24 -15.44
N ARG A 168 43.98 15.11 -14.90
CA ARG A 168 43.18 13.88 -14.71
C ARG A 168 42.34 13.88 -13.43
N ALA A 169 42.67 14.74 -12.47
CA ALA A 169 41.90 14.84 -11.24
C ALA A 169 40.51 15.44 -11.47
N PRO A 170 39.48 15.08 -10.71
CA PRO A 170 38.17 15.71 -10.74
C PRO A 170 38.30 17.22 -10.52
N MET A 171 37.46 18.02 -11.23
CA MET A 171 37.48 19.47 -11.12
C MET A 171 36.98 19.97 -9.75
N GLY A 172 36.06 19.22 -9.12
CA GLY A 172 35.55 19.51 -7.78
C GLY A 172 36.44 18.93 -6.68
N ARG A 173 36.50 19.64 -5.57
CA ARG A 173 37.10 19.10 -4.35
C ARG A 173 36.22 17.98 -3.78
N GLU A 174 36.80 17.03 -3.08
CA GLU A 174 36.08 15.87 -2.53
C GLU A 174 34.83 16.29 -1.71
N ARG A 175 34.97 17.32 -0.85
CA ARG A 175 33.85 17.84 -0.07
C ARG A 175 32.76 18.53 -0.91
N GLU A 176 33.14 19.15 -2.02
CA GLU A 176 32.19 19.77 -2.96
C GLU A 176 31.40 18.68 -3.71
N ILE A 177 32.08 17.61 -4.12
CA ILE A 177 31.46 16.43 -4.75
C ILE A 177 30.49 15.76 -3.77
N GLU A 178 30.91 15.57 -2.51
CA GLU A 178 30.05 15.00 -1.47
C GLU A 178 28.81 15.86 -1.19
N ALA A 179 28.99 17.18 -1.06
CA ALA A 179 27.89 18.12 -0.90
C ALA A 179 26.92 18.07 -2.10
N GLN A 180 27.43 17.99 -3.32
CA GLN A 180 26.59 17.89 -4.52
C GLN A 180 25.88 16.53 -4.63
N ARG A 181 26.49 15.43 -4.18
CA ARG A 181 25.81 14.13 -4.04
C ARG A 181 24.64 14.22 -3.08
N ALA A 182 24.81 14.88 -1.96
CA ALA A 182 23.72 15.11 -1.02
C ALA A 182 22.60 15.98 -1.65
N ALA A 183 22.94 16.97 -2.48
CA ALA A 183 21.97 17.77 -3.22
C ALA A 183 21.19 16.95 -4.25
N VAL A 184 21.82 15.99 -4.95
CA VAL A 184 21.15 15.05 -5.85
C VAL A 184 20.16 14.19 -5.07
N GLU A 185 20.55 13.63 -3.94
CA GLU A 185 19.64 12.83 -3.11
C GLU A 185 18.45 13.66 -2.59
N ALA A 186 18.67 14.91 -2.20
CA ALA A 186 17.59 15.81 -1.80
C ALA A 186 16.61 16.09 -2.96
N ALA A 187 17.14 16.34 -4.16
CA ALA A 187 16.31 16.56 -5.35
C ALA A 187 15.54 15.29 -5.76
N ARG A 188 16.15 14.12 -5.61
CA ARG A 188 15.49 12.82 -5.86
C ARG A 188 14.34 12.57 -4.88
N ALA A 189 14.54 12.89 -3.60
CA ALA A 189 13.48 12.81 -2.60
C ALA A 189 12.33 13.78 -2.90
N ALA A 190 12.63 14.99 -3.38
CA ALA A 190 11.62 15.97 -3.79
C ALA A 190 10.81 15.49 -5.00
N LEU A 191 11.44 14.85 -5.99
CA LEU A 191 10.77 14.24 -7.13
C LEU A 191 9.84 13.11 -6.66
N ALA A 192 10.33 12.20 -5.82
CA ALA A 192 9.51 11.10 -5.30
C ALA A 192 8.27 11.59 -4.54
N MET A 193 8.40 12.69 -3.78
CA MET A 193 7.25 13.33 -3.11
C MET A 193 6.24 13.88 -4.12
N ALA A 194 6.70 14.54 -5.18
CA ALA A 194 5.82 15.09 -6.22
C ALA A 194 5.12 13.97 -7.02
N GLU A 195 5.81 12.88 -7.32
CA GLU A 195 5.25 11.70 -7.97
C GLU A 195 4.19 11.02 -7.10
N TRP A 196 4.45 10.90 -5.80
CA TRP A 196 3.46 10.36 -4.87
C TRP A 196 2.19 11.20 -4.85
N ARG A 197 2.29 12.55 -4.76
CA ARG A 197 1.12 13.44 -4.80
C ARG A 197 0.34 13.31 -6.10
N LEU A 198 1.03 13.27 -7.23
CA LEU A 198 0.40 13.07 -8.52
C LEU A 198 -0.36 11.73 -8.57
N ALA A 199 0.23 10.66 -8.05
CA ALA A 199 -0.41 9.35 -7.99
C ALA A 199 -1.69 9.35 -7.13
N GLN A 200 -1.77 10.18 -6.08
CA GLN A 200 -2.97 10.31 -5.24
C GLN A 200 -4.15 10.96 -5.96
N ARG A 201 -3.93 11.62 -7.11
CA ARG A 201 -5.02 12.20 -7.93
C ARG A 201 -5.88 11.15 -8.62
N THR A 202 -5.41 9.92 -8.74
CA THR A 202 -6.19 8.77 -9.22
C THR A 202 -6.47 7.85 -8.03
N VAL A 203 -7.71 7.83 -7.57
CA VAL A 203 -8.11 7.03 -6.42
C VAL A 203 -8.68 5.70 -6.90
N THR A 204 -8.15 4.62 -6.35
CA THR A 204 -8.54 3.24 -6.67
C THR A 204 -9.22 2.55 -5.49
N ALA A 205 -9.96 1.48 -5.76
CA ALA A 205 -10.66 0.70 -4.76
C ALA A 205 -9.68 -0.03 -3.82
N PRO A 206 -9.69 0.24 -2.51
CA PRO A 206 -8.84 -0.47 -1.55
C PRO A 206 -9.28 -1.92 -1.33
N VAL A 207 -10.55 -2.21 -1.60
CA VAL A 207 -11.19 -3.53 -1.46
C VAL A 207 -12.09 -3.81 -2.65
N GLY A 208 -12.33 -5.09 -2.95
CA GLY A 208 -13.38 -5.49 -3.90
C GLY A 208 -14.76 -5.46 -3.27
N GLY A 209 -15.80 -5.30 -4.08
CA GLY A 209 -17.17 -5.30 -3.59
C GLY A 209 -18.14 -4.59 -4.53
N ARG A 210 -19.35 -4.39 -4.05
CA ARG A 210 -20.37 -3.63 -4.78
C ARG A 210 -20.34 -2.16 -4.37
N VAL A 211 -20.40 -1.26 -5.34
CA VAL A 211 -20.56 0.19 -5.08
C VAL A 211 -21.94 0.42 -4.48
N ALA A 212 -21.98 0.78 -3.22
CA ALA A 212 -23.23 1.03 -2.49
C ALA A 212 -23.76 2.43 -2.79
N ASP A 213 -22.85 3.42 -2.83
CA ASP A 213 -23.24 4.80 -3.08
C ASP A 213 -22.10 5.60 -3.73
N VAL A 214 -22.48 6.62 -4.51
CA VAL A 214 -21.60 7.65 -5.05
C VAL A 214 -22.10 8.98 -4.52
N MET A 215 -21.33 9.60 -3.62
CA MET A 215 -21.75 10.72 -2.79
C MET A 215 -21.36 12.10 -3.35
N ALA A 216 -20.60 12.13 -4.44
CA ALA A 216 -20.13 13.36 -5.07
C ALA A 216 -20.28 13.31 -6.59
N GLN A 217 -20.19 14.47 -7.25
CA GLN A 217 -20.33 14.61 -8.69
C GLN A 217 -19.04 15.16 -9.32
N PRO A 218 -18.76 14.86 -10.60
CA PRO A 218 -17.69 15.54 -11.34
C PRO A 218 -17.89 17.06 -11.32
N GLY A 219 -16.80 17.80 -11.11
CA GLY A 219 -16.79 19.26 -10.95
C GLY A 219 -16.87 19.73 -9.50
N GLU A 220 -17.21 18.87 -8.53
CA GLU A 220 -17.18 19.22 -7.11
C GLU A 220 -15.75 19.23 -6.56
N THR A 221 -15.48 20.14 -5.63
CA THR A 221 -14.21 20.17 -4.90
C THR A 221 -14.38 19.43 -3.59
N MET A 222 -13.65 18.30 -3.45
CA MET A 222 -13.67 17.47 -2.26
C MET A 222 -12.53 17.81 -1.32
N ALA A 223 -12.85 17.91 -0.03
CA ALA A 223 -11.83 18.02 1.01
C ALA A 223 -11.12 16.67 1.23
N ALA A 224 -9.90 16.70 1.77
CA ALA A 224 -9.20 15.49 2.20
C ALA A 224 -10.05 14.71 3.23
N GLY A 225 -10.20 13.42 3.03
CA GLY A 225 -11.00 12.55 3.90
C GLY A 225 -12.53 12.63 3.70
N ALA A 226 -13.04 13.50 2.83
CA ALA A 226 -14.46 13.55 2.52
C ALA A 226 -14.84 12.39 1.59
N PRO A 227 -15.78 11.51 1.96
CA PRO A 227 -16.05 10.30 1.19
C PRO A 227 -16.73 10.62 -0.14
N VAL A 228 -16.24 10.01 -1.21
CA VAL A 228 -16.78 10.14 -2.58
C VAL A 228 -17.52 8.87 -2.98
N VAL A 229 -16.99 7.69 -2.67
CA VAL A 229 -17.59 6.40 -3.02
C VAL A 229 -17.67 5.53 -1.78
N SER A 230 -18.81 4.84 -1.63
CA SER A 230 -19.04 3.84 -0.59
C SER A 230 -19.07 2.45 -1.22
N ILE A 231 -18.22 1.55 -0.75
CA ILE A 231 -18.10 0.17 -1.23
C ILE A 231 -18.66 -0.77 -0.18
N LEU A 232 -19.38 -1.78 -0.60
CA LEU A 232 -19.85 -2.89 0.23
C LEU A 232 -19.07 -4.15 -0.12
N PRO A 233 -18.02 -4.48 0.64
CA PRO A 233 -17.37 -5.78 0.52
C PRO A 233 -18.29 -6.88 1.05
N PRO A 234 -18.43 -8.04 0.38
CA PRO A 234 -19.26 -9.14 0.87
C PRO A 234 -18.87 -9.63 2.26
N GLU A 235 -17.58 -9.63 2.59
CA GLU A 235 -17.05 -10.04 3.89
C GLU A 235 -17.46 -9.13 5.06
N ASN A 236 -17.91 -7.91 4.76
CA ASN A 236 -18.38 -6.95 5.75
C ASN A 236 -19.87 -7.06 6.05
N ILE A 237 -20.59 -7.98 5.39
CA ILE A 237 -21.99 -8.26 5.68
C ILE A 237 -22.07 -9.18 6.88
N PHE A 238 -22.92 -8.84 7.83
CA PHE A 238 -23.23 -9.65 8.99
C PHE A 238 -24.73 -9.60 9.32
N VAL A 239 -25.18 -10.57 10.08
CA VAL A 239 -26.56 -10.65 10.58
C VAL A 239 -26.55 -10.22 12.02
N ARG A 240 -27.29 -9.16 12.34
CA ARG A 240 -27.53 -8.68 13.69
C ARG A 240 -28.88 -9.19 14.15
N PHE A 241 -28.92 -9.83 15.30
CA PHE A 241 -30.14 -10.36 15.89
C PHE A 241 -30.16 -10.21 17.41
N PHE A 242 -31.34 -10.37 18.00
CA PHE A 242 -31.55 -10.11 19.40
C PHE A 242 -32.03 -11.37 20.13
N VAL A 243 -31.35 -11.73 21.20
CA VAL A 243 -31.61 -12.96 21.96
C VAL A 243 -32.05 -12.58 23.37
N PRO A 244 -33.12 -13.18 23.91
CA PRO A 244 -33.51 -13.01 25.30
C PRO A 244 -32.42 -13.51 26.26
N GLU A 245 -32.34 -12.90 27.46
CA GLU A 245 -31.37 -13.30 28.51
C GLU A 245 -31.41 -14.79 28.80
N THR A 246 -32.59 -15.39 28.81
CA THR A 246 -32.78 -16.81 29.09
C THR A 246 -32.10 -17.76 28.11
N ALA A 247 -31.83 -17.33 26.88
CA ALA A 247 -31.18 -18.12 25.86
C ALA A 247 -29.69 -17.80 25.70
N LEU A 248 -29.22 -16.71 26.33
CA LEU A 248 -27.85 -16.22 26.17
C LEU A 248 -26.80 -17.22 26.73
N SER A 249 -27.08 -17.85 27.85
CA SER A 249 -26.14 -18.76 28.53
C SER A 249 -25.70 -19.97 27.69
N GLY A 250 -26.48 -20.32 26.68
CA GLY A 250 -26.19 -21.42 25.75
C GLY A 250 -25.47 -21.00 24.46
N LEU A 251 -25.11 -19.72 24.32
CA LEU A 251 -24.51 -19.19 23.10
C LEU A 251 -23.10 -18.71 23.34
N HIS A 252 -22.19 -19.16 22.47
CA HIS A 252 -20.78 -18.76 22.52
C HIS A 252 -20.32 -18.22 21.18
N ARG A 253 -19.30 -17.40 21.21
CA ARG A 253 -18.62 -16.96 19.99
C ARG A 253 -18.04 -18.17 19.25
N GLY A 254 -18.34 -18.26 17.95
CA GLY A 254 -17.95 -19.40 17.11
C GLY A 254 -19.07 -20.42 16.90
N ASP A 255 -20.18 -20.34 17.66
CA ASP A 255 -21.30 -21.26 17.49
C ASP A 255 -21.96 -21.09 16.10
N PRO A 256 -22.34 -22.20 15.45
CA PRO A 256 -23.00 -22.16 14.17
C PRO A 256 -24.49 -21.78 14.34
N VAL A 257 -24.96 -20.92 13.42
CA VAL A 257 -26.36 -20.50 13.32
C VAL A 257 -26.87 -20.65 11.91
N SER A 258 -28.15 -20.92 11.75
CA SER A 258 -28.83 -20.92 10.45
C SER A 258 -29.61 -19.62 10.24
N PHE A 259 -29.60 -19.13 9.00
CA PHE A 259 -30.33 -17.96 8.60
C PHE A 259 -31.53 -18.37 7.72
N GLY A 260 -32.70 -17.81 8.00
CA GLY A 260 -33.90 -17.90 7.19
C GLY A 260 -34.36 -16.52 6.78
N CYS A 261 -34.83 -16.34 5.56
CA CYS A 261 -35.48 -15.13 5.11
C CYS A 261 -36.61 -15.46 4.13
N ASP A 262 -37.62 -14.57 4.03
CA ASP A 262 -38.69 -14.74 3.07
C ASP A 262 -38.14 -14.78 1.64
N GLY A 263 -38.42 -15.85 0.90
CA GLY A 263 -37.89 -16.06 -0.45
C GLY A 263 -36.46 -16.61 -0.52
N CYS A 264 -35.79 -16.83 0.59
CA CYS A 264 -34.50 -17.52 0.62
C CYS A 264 -34.71 -19.04 0.63
N GLN A 265 -33.90 -19.81 -0.12
CA GLN A 265 -33.80 -21.24 0.13
C GLN A 265 -33.20 -21.45 1.53
N ALA A 266 -33.89 -22.27 2.34
CA ALA A 266 -33.47 -22.56 3.71
C ALA A 266 -32.03 -23.04 3.74
N GLY A 267 -31.19 -22.36 4.47
CA GLY A 267 -30.03 -22.94 4.98
C GLY A 267 -28.62 -22.45 4.87
N PRO A 268 -28.24 -21.31 4.32
CA PRO A 268 -26.87 -20.91 4.56
C PRO A 268 -26.70 -20.45 6.01
N GLY A 269 -25.83 -21.14 6.72
CA GLY A 269 -25.50 -20.78 8.09
C GLY A 269 -24.36 -19.77 8.14
N GLY A 270 -24.21 -19.24 9.31
CA GLY A 270 -23.07 -18.42 9.70
C GLY A 270 -22.53 -18.85 11.05
N THR A 271 -21.58 -18.09 11.55
CA THR A 271 -21.00 -18.28 12.88
C THR A 271 -21.15 -17.02 13.72
N ILE A 272 -21.44 -17.16 14.99
CA ILE A 272 -21.51 -16.05 15.93
C ILE A 272 -20.12 -15.40 16.03
N SER A 273 -20.03 -14.14 15.65
CA SER A 273 -18.79 -13.34 15.65
C SER A 273 -18.68 -12.45 16.89
N PHE A 274 -19.80 -11.96 17.40
CA PHE A 274 -19.84 -11.04 18.52
C PHE A 274 -21.09 -11.25 19.36
N ILE A 275 -20.97 -11.13 20.68
CA ILE A 275 -22.05 -11.10 21.66
C ILE A 275 -21.86 -9.83 22.49
N SER A 276 -22.89 -8.96 22.53
CA SER A 276 -22.83 -7.72 23.30
C SER A 276 -22.71 -8.03 24.81
N PRO A 277 -21.78 -7.40 25.51
CA PRO A 277 -21.69 -7.54 26.98
C PRO A 277 -22.78 -6.77 27.72
N THR A 278 -23.49 -5.87 27.03
CA THR A 278 -24.53 -5.03 27.60
C THR A 278 -25.88 -5.40 27.02
N ALA A 279 -26.89 -5.49 27.90
CA ALA A 279 -28.27 -5.70 27.46
C ALA A 279 -28.82 -4.44 26.81
N GLU A 280 -29.67 -4.64 25.81
CA GLU A 280 -30.43 -3.60 25.14
C GLU A 280 -31.92 -3.82 25.42
N TYR A 281 -32.69 -2.73 25.43
CA TYR A 281 -34.14 -2.84 25.47
C TYR A 281 -34.64 -2.99 24.04
N THR A 282 -35.57 -3.93 23.81
CA THR A 282 -36.27 -3.98 22.51
C THR A 282 -36.93 -2.64 22.27
N PRO A 283 -36.69 -1.96 21.12
CA PRO A 283 -37.38 -0.73 20.79
C PRO A 283 -38.88 -1.01 20.84
N PRO A 284 -39.68 -0.16 21.49
CA PRO A 284 -41.14 -0.35 21.55
C PRO A 284 -41.73 -0.12 20.15
N VAL A 285 -41.89 -1.18 19.39
CA VAL A 285 -42.72 -1.18 18.20
C VAL A 285 -44.11 -1.58 18.69
N ILE A 286 -44.98 -0.59 18.91
CA ILE A 286 -46.41 -0.69 19.28
C ILE A 286 -46.69 -0.99 20.75
N TYR A 287 -47.30 0.00 21.38
CA TYR A 287 -47.88 -0.07 22.70
C TYR A 287 -49.00 -1.15 22.77
N SER A 288 -48.69 -2.27 23.45
CA SER A 288 -49.74 -3.08 24.04
C SER A 288 -49.39 -3.31 25.50
N GLU A 289 -50.35 -3.20 26.40
CA GLU A 289 -50.20 -3.27 27.87
C GLU A 289 -49.62 -4.58 28.40
N PHE A 290 -49.32 -5.55 27.55
CA PHE A 290 -48.80 -6.87 27.90
C PHE A 290 -47.31 -7.11 27.61
N THR A 291 -46.58 -6.15 27.05
CA THR A 291 -45.18 -6.34 26.72
C THR A 291 -44.31 -5.63 27.74
N ARG A 292 -44.00 -6.28 28.86
CA ARG A 292 -42.84 -5.89 29.72
C ARG A 292 -41.64 -5.88 28.82
N ALA A 293 -40.92 -4.74 28.76
CA ALA A 293 -39.64 -4.61 28.04
C ALA A 293 -38.73 -5.77 28.45
N LYS A 294 -38.54 -6.74 27.55
CA LYS A 294 -37.64 -7.87 27.83
C LYS A 294 -36.23 -7.41 27.48
N LEU A 295 -35.31 -7.60 28.40
CA LEU A 295 -33.90 -7.42 28.16
C LEU A 295 -33.48 -8.41 27.07
N VAL A 296 -32.86 -7.89 26.05
CA VAL A 296 -32.29 -8.66 24.93
C VAL A 296 -30.80 -8.33 24.76
N TYR A 297 -30.06 -9.30 24.29
CA TYR A 297 -28.64 -9.12 23.97
C TYR A 297 -28.47 -9.11 22.46
N ARG A 298 -27.75 -8.12 21.97
CA ARG A 298 -27.38 -8.02 20.58
C ARG A 298 -26.29 -9.03 20.26
N ILE A 299 -26.51 -9.84 19.23
CA ILE A 299 -25.56 -10.82 18.74
C ILE A 299 -25.34 -10.56 17.25
N GLU A 300 -24.12 -10.72 16.81
CA GLU A 300 -23.75 -10.61 15.41
C GLU A 300 -23.17 -11.94 14.92
N ALA A 301 -23.62 -12.40 13.78
CA ALA A 301 -23.12 -13.60 13.13
C ALA A 301 -22.70 -13.27 11.70
N ARG A 302 -21.56 -13.83 11.28
CA ARG A 302 -21.06 -13.67 9.92
C ARG A 302 -21.50 -14.84 9.05
N PRO A 303 -22.14 -14.56 7.90
CA PRO A 303 -22.43 -15.58 6.89
C PRO A 303 -21.13 -16.23 6.39
N ARG A 304 -21.24 -17.42 5.81
CA ARG A 304 -20.10 -18.04 5.12
C ARG A 304 -19.64 -17.15 3.95
N PRO A 305 -18.35 -17.08 3.64
CA PRO A 305 -17.82 -16.14 2.63
C PRO A 305 -18.49 -16.21 1.26
N ASN A 306 -18.86 -17.44 0.81
CA ASN A 306 -19.54 -17.65 -0.47
C ASN A 306 -21.05 -17.34 -0.46
N GLN A 307 -21.61 -16.95 0.67
CA GLN A 307 -23.04 -16.71 0.88
C GLN A 307 -23.34 -15.31 1.37
N ALA A 308 -22.33 -14.56 1.81
CA ALA A 308 -22.51 -13.22 2.34
C ALA A 308 -23.17 -12.27 1.31
N ALA A 309 -22.83 -12.40 0.02
CA ALA A 309 -23.42 -11.61 -1.06
C ALA A 309 -24.93 -11.86 -1.31
N LEU A 310 -25.50 -12.93 -0.72
CA LEU A 310 -26.94 -13.23 -0.83
C LEU A 310 -27.80 -12.33 0.05
N TYR A 311 -27.21 -11.72 1.07
CA TYR A 311 -27.94 -10.87 2.03
C TYR A 311 -27.77 -9.40 1.68
N ASN A 312 -28.87 -8.68 1.63
CA ASN A 312 -28.85 -7.24 1.44
C ASN A 312 -28.99 -6.53 2.79
N PRO A 313 -28.17 -5.52 3.09
CA PRO A 313 -28.34 -4.72 4.30
C PRO A 313 -29.76 -4.17 4.45
N GLY A 314 -30.31 -4.29 5.67
CA GLY A 314 -31.70 -3.97 5.96
C GLY A 314 -32.69 -5.12 5.75
N GLN A 315 -32.28 -6.26 5.17
CA GLN A 315 -33.16 -7.42 4.95
C GLN A 315 -33.48 -8.13 6.29
N PRO A 316 -34.76 -8.38 6.64
CA PRO A 316 -35.13 -9.15 7.81
C PRO A 316 -34.65 -10.62 7.69
N ILE A 317 -34.13 -11.16 8.78
CA ILE A 317 -33.56 -12.51 8.83
C ILE A 317 -34.00 -13.18 10.15
N ASP A 318 -34.52 -14.39 10.05
CA ASP A 318 -34.74 -15.28 11.16
C ASP A 318 -33.49 -16.11 11.44
N VAL A 319 -32.99 -16.05 12.66
CA VAL A 319 -31.80 -16.78 13.08
C VAL A 319 -32.18 -17.91 14.03
N ARG A 320 -31.68 -19.13 13.77
CA ARG A 320 -31.88 -20.30 14.63
C ARG A 320 -30.56 -20.92 15.02
N PRO A 321 -30.41 -21.37 16.28
CA PRO A 321 -29.22 -22.10 16.69
C PRO A 321 -29.19 -23.45 15.93
N ILE A 322 -28.00 -23.82 15.47
CA ILE A 322 -27.75 -25.17 15.00
C ILE A 322 -27.27 -25.96 16.20
N ALA A 323 -28.04 -26.95 16.65
CA ALA A 323 -27.59 -27.82 17.73
C ALA A 323 -26.26 -28.46 17.31
N THR A 324 -25.16 -28.04 17.91
CA THR A 324 -23.92 -28.80 17.88
C THR A 324 -24.20 -30.08 18.63
N GLY A 325 -24.42 -31.17 17.89
CA GLY A 325 -24.60 -32.52 18.46
C GLY A 325 -23.45 -32.75 19.42
N GLY A 326 -23.78 -32.88 20.72
CA GLY A 326 -22.80 -33.17 21.74
C GLY A 326 -22.00 -34.41 21.35
N ALA A 327 -20.73 -34.22 21.09
CA ALA A 327 -19.78 -35.32 21.22
C ALA A 327 -19.70 -35.62 22.74
N GLN A 328 -20.33 -36.69 23.14
CA GLN A 328 -20.08 -37.38 24.41
C GLN A 328 -18.70 -38.02 24.36
#